data_ea57fbcca63aa58371ef2b9faad3746b
#
_entry.id   ea57fbcca63aa58371ef2b9faad3746b
#
_cell.length_a   1.000
_cell.length_b   1.000
_cell.length_c   1.000
_cell.angle_alpha   90.00
_cell.angle_beta   90.00
_cell.angle_gamma   90.00
#
_symmetry.space_group_name_H-M   'P 1'
#
loop_
_entity.id
_entity.type
_entity.pdbx_description
1 polymer ?
#
loop_
_entity_poly.entity_id
_entity_poly.type
_entity_poly.pdbx_seq_one_letter_code
_entity_poly.pdbx_strand_id
1 'polypeptide(L)'
;MTRYREAFSWTDSIDAFVKWHVRETPLLNVCSGASHWGDVTMDKYEPADVQGDWTQLPFERDSFGAVFADPPWDAAYRKPVADFVKEALRVAPVAYLMAPWLYCAAWCDVTNVWYREFPGVWAPVLLSRYERTRQLVLA
;
A
#
# COMPACT_ATOMS: atom_id res chain seq x y z
N MET A 1 1.94 -20.29 1.53
CA MET A 1 2.07 -18.84 1.51
C MET A 1 2.69 -18.32 0.25
N THR A 2 3.81 -18.90 -0.19
CA THR A 2 4.45 -18.55 -1.47
C THR A 2 3.49 -18.73 -2.65
N ARG A 3 2.73 -19.82 -2.66
CA ARG A 3 1.75 -20.10 -3.71
C ARG A 3 0.66 -19.02 -3.84
N TYR A 4 0.25 -18.43 -2.73
CA TYR A 4 -0.74 -17.38 -2.77
C TYR A 4 -0.24 -16.17 -3.54
N ARG A 5 0.99 -15.75 -3.28
CA ARG A 5 1.58 -14.60 -3.94
C ARG A 5 1.87 -14.85 -5.41
N GLU A 6 2.34 -16.03 -5.75
CA GLU A 6 2.57 -16.42 -7.14
C GLU A 6 1.25 -16.40 -7.93
N ALA A 7 0.16 -16.84 -7.31
CA ALA A 7 -1.15 -16.87 -7.95
C ALA A 7 -1.74 -15.47 -8.16
N PHE A 8 -1.29 -14.49 -7.40
CA PHE A 8 -1.81 -13.13 -7.43
C PHE A 8 -0.84 -12.09 -7.97
N SER A 9 0.06 -12.51 -8.86
CA SER A 9 0.87 -11.56 -9.63
C SER A 9 -0.03 -10.62 -10.42
N TRP A 10 0.36 -9.36 -10.50
CA TRP A 10 -0.42 -8.40 -11.25
C TRP A 10 -0.43 -8.75 -12.74
N THR A 11 -1.61 -8.64 -13.32
CA THR A 11 -1.74 -8.61 -14.78
C THR A 11 -1.23 -7.27 -15.31
N ASP A 12 -0.97 -7.19 -16.61
CA ASP A 12 -0.54 -5.94 -17.23
C ASP A 12 -1.54 -4.80 -17.00
N SER A 13 -2.83 -5.11 -16.96
CA SER A 13 -3.89 -4.13 -16.70
C SER A 13 -3.84 -3.56 -15.30
N ILE A 14 -3.60 -4.41 -14.29
CA ILE A 14 -3.46 -3.97 -12.90
C ILE A 14 -2.19 -3.14 -12.75
N ASP A 15 -1.09 -3.59 -13.33
CA ASP A 15 0.19 -2.88 -13.30
C ASP A 15 0.05 -1.47 -13.87
N ALA A 16 -0.58 -1.34 -15.04
CA ALA A 16 -0.82 -0.05 -15.67
C ALA A 16 -1.72 0.85 -14.82
N PHE A 17 -2.78 0.30 -14.22
CA PHE A 17 -3.70 1.03 -13.37
C PHE A 17 -2.98 1.62 -12.16
N VAL A 18 -2.20 0.81 -11.46
CA VAL A 18 -1.47 1.26 -10.28
C VAL A 18 -0.43 2.32 -10.64
N LYS A 19 0.39 2.07 -11.64
CA LYS A 19 1.46 2.99 -12.04
C LYS A 19 0.95 4.30 -12.63
N TRP A 20 -0.27 4.32 -13.16
CA TRP A 20 -0.90 5.56 -13.62
C TRP A 20 -1.20 6.50 -12.45
N HIS A 21 -1.61 5.96 -11.30
CA HIS A 21 -2.03 6.75 -10.16
C HIS A 21 -0.92 7.00 -9.13
N VAL A 22 -0.04 6.05 -8.92
CA VAL A 22 1.02 6.13 -7.90
C VAL A 22 2.28 6.71 -8.54
N ARG A 23 2.53 7.99 -8.31
CA ARG A 23 3.59 8.73 -9.01
C ARG A 23 4.61 9.43 -8.12
N GLU A 24 4.35 9.54 -6.84
CA GLU A 24 5.28 10.19 -5.92
C GLU A 24 6.56 9.37 -5.77
N THR A 25 7.68 10.05 -5.65
CA THR A 25 9.00 9.46 -5.46
C THR A 25 9.75 10.19 -4.34
N PRO A 26 10.67 9.54 -3.64
CA PRO A 26 10.96 8.11 -3.69
C PRO A 26 9.79 7.29 -3.16
N LEU A 27 9.55 6.13 -3.78
CA LEU A 27 8.44 5.24 -3.45
C LEU A 27 8.93 4.00 -2.69
N LEU A 28 8.30 3.72 -1.56
CA LEU A 28 8.45 2.46 -0.85
C LEU A 28 7.29 1.53 -1.22
N ASN A 29 7.61 0.39 -1.81
CA ASN A 29 6.65 -0.66 -2.14
C ASN A 29 6.68 -1.75 -1.08
N VAL A 30 5.66 -1.78 -0.24
CA VAL A 30 5.53 -2.69 0.90
C VAL A 30 4.63 -3.87 0.51
N CYS A 31 4.88 -5.03 1.08
CA CYS A 31 4.26 -6.28 0.63
C CYS A 31 4.52 -6.51 -0.86
N SER A 32 5.74 -6.24 -1.27
CA SER A 32 6.11 -6.20 -2.69
C SER A 32 6.04 -7.55 -3.38
N GLY A 33 6.08 -8.66 -2.64
CA GLY A 33 6.24 -9.98 -3.25
C GLY A 33 7.55 -10.03 -4.04
N ALA A 34 7.49 -10.56 -5.24
CA ALA A 34 8.64 -10.64 -6.14
C ALA A 34 8.80 -9.40 -7.03
N SER A 35 7.97 -8.37 -6.85
CA SER A 35 8.04 -7.14 -7.64
C SER A 35 9.29 -6.34 -7.30
N HIS A 36 9.87 -5.71 -8.33
CA HIS A 36 10.98 -4.77 -8.18
C HIS A 36 10.54 -3.31 -8.37
N TRP A 37 9.26 -3.08 -8.47
CA TRP A 37 8.72 -1.74 -8.65
C TRP A 37 8.89 -0.89 -7.39
N GLY A 38 9.24 0.38 -7.59
CA GLY A 38 9.50 1.34 -6.52
C GLY A 38 10.99 1.55 -6.31
N ASP A 39 11.32 2.57 -5.54
CA ASP A 39 12.72 2.89 -5.24
C ASP A 39 13.30 1.94 -4.19
N VAL A 40 12.46 1.50 -3.25
CA VAL A 40 12.78 0.48 -2.25
C VAL A 40 11.60 -0.49 -2.17
N THR A 41 11.91 -1.78 -2.12
CA THR A 41 10.91 -2.83 -1.91
C THR A 41 11.07 -3.44 -0.52
N MET A 42 9.94 -3.78 0.10
CA MET A 42 9.93 -4.45 1.39
C MET A 42 8.91 -5.59 1.39
N ASP A 43 9.32 -6.76 1.84
CA ASP A 43 8.44 -7.91 2.01
C ASP A 43 8.86 -8.72 3.22
N LYS A 44 7.91 -9.44 3.82
CA LYS A 44 8.19 -10.24 5.00
C LYS A 44 8.83 -11.58 4.66
N TYR A 45 8.45 -12.15 3.54
CA TYR A 45 8.80 -13.53 3.15
C TYR A 45 9.60 -13.63 1.86
N GLU A 46 9.29 -12.77 0.88
CA GLU A 46 9.96 -12.82 -0.42
C GLU A 46 11.25 -11.99 -0.41
N PRO A 47 12.24 -12.33 -1.26
CA PRO A 47 13.42 -11.48 -1.41
C PRO A 47 13.03 -10.06 -1.86
N ALA A 48 13.50 -9.08 -1.11
CA ALA A 48 13.26 -7.67 -1.37
C ALA A 48 14.48 -6.88 -0.89
N ASP A 49 14.51 -5.58 -1.15
CA ASP A 49 15.59 -4.73 -0.66
C ASP A 49 15.67 -4.75 0.87
N VAL A 50 14.51 -4.79 1.52
CA VAL A 50 14.39 -4.87 2.97
C VAL A 50 13.40 -5.96 3.33
N GLN A 51 13.74 -6.80 4.29
CA GLN A 51 12.78 -7.73 4.89
C GLN A 51 12.20 -7.11 6.15
N GLY A 52 10.87 -7.12 6.27
CA GLY A 52 10.23 -6.52 7.42
C GLY A 52 8.72 -6.67 7.41
N ASP A 53 8.14 -6.27 8.51
CA ASP A 53 6.70 -6.30 8.74
C ASP A 53 6.09 -4.95 8.30
N TRP A 54 5.02 -5.01 7.54
CA TRP A 54 4.36 -3.81 7.02
C TRP A 54 3.71 -2.93 8.10
N THR A 55 3.52 -3.46 9.29
CA THR A 55 2.98 -2.71 10.44
C THR A 55 4.06 -2.00 11.25
N GLN A 56 5.33 -2.23 10.93
CA GLN A 56 6.47 -1.61 11.61
C GLN A 56 7.55 -1.31 10.57
N LEU A 57 7.50 -0.13 9.98
CA LEU A 57 8.43 0.23 8.91
C LEU A 57 9.77 0.68 9.49
N PRO A 58 10.88 0.01 9.10
CA PRO A 58 12.22 0.30 9.66
C PRO A 58 12.88 1.51 8.99
N PHE A 59 12.17 2.61 8.89
CA PHE A 59 12.64 3.83 8.25
C PHE A 59 12.33 5.03 9.12
N GLU A 60 13.12 6.08 8.97
CA GLU A 60 12.89 7.33 9.66
C GLU A 60 11.67 8.07 9.10
N ARG A 61 11.16 9.01 9.88
CA ARG A 61 10.06 9.89 9.46
C ARG A 61 10.42 10.63 8.17
N ASP A 62 9.46 10.70 7.25
CA ASP A 62 9.61 11.45 5.99
C ASP A 62 10.78 10.97 5.10
N SER A 63 11.07 9.67 5.13
CA SER A 63 12.10 9.05 4.30
C SER A 63 11.68 8.88 2.84
N PHE A 64 10.37 8.88 2.56
CA PHE A 64 9.83 8.61 1.23
C PHE A 64 8.81 9.68 0.83
N GLY A 65 8.56 9.77 -0.47
CA GLY A 65 7.49 10.60 -1.01
C GLY A 65 6.12 9.92 -0.90
N ALA A 66 6.10 8.60 -0.99
CA ALA A 66 4.90 7.79 -0.77
C ALA A 66 5.26 6.36 -0.36
N VAL A 67 4.31 5.71 0.29
CA VAL A 67 4.34 4.28 0.58
C VAL A 67 3.15 3.63 -0.11
N PHE A 68 3.39 2.53 -0.80
CA PHE A 68 2.34 1.72 -1.44
C PHE A 68 2.34 0.32 -0.82
N ALA A 69 1.17 -0.25 -0.60
CA ALA A 69 1.02 -1.63 -0.18
C ALA A 69 -0.07 -2.36 -0.96
N ASP A 70 0.23 -3.59 -1.36
CA ASP A 70 -0.72 -4.56 -1.89
C ASP A 70 -0.63 -5.82 -1.03
N PRO A 71 -1.26 -5.82 0.16
CA PRO A 71 -1.23 -6.98 1.04
C PRO A 71 -2.09 -8.12 0.47
N PRO A 72 -1.89 -9.36 0.95
CA PRO A 72 -2.83 -10.44 0.64
C PRO A 72 -4.26 -10.05 1.04
N TRP A 73 -5.22 -10.41 0.19
CA TRP A 73 -6.63 -10.06 0.40
C TRP A 73 -7.35 -11.11 1.24
N ASP A 74 -6.88 -11.31 2.46
CA ASP A 74 -7.55 -12.19 3.40
C ASP A 74 -7.81 -11.48 4.73
N ALA A 75 -8.65 -12.08 5.57
CA ALA A 75 -9.10 -11.47 6.83
C ALA A 75 -7.95 -11.14 7.79
N ALA A 76 -6.85 -11.89 7.74
CA ALA A 76 -5.70 -11.67 8.60
C ALA A 76 -4.99 -10.34 8.31
N TYR A 77 -5.12 -9.81 7.09
CA TYR A 77 -4.50 -8.56 6.66
C TYR A 77 -5.43 -7.36 6.76
N ARG A 78 -6.72 -7.57 6.99
CA ARG A 78 -7.67 -6.46 7.08
C ARG A 78 -7.51 -5.65 8.37
N LYS A 79 -7.33 -6.32 9.50
CA LYS A 79 -7.19 -5.66 10.80
C LYS A 79 -5.89 -4.87 10.94
N PRO A 80 -4.73 -5.38 10.51
CA PRO A 80 -3.47 -4.65 10.58
C PRO A 80 -3.35 -3.44 9.65
N VAL A 81 -4.29 -3.22 8.74
CA VAL A 81 -4.28 -2.07 7.83
C VAL A 81 -4.14 -0.75 8.60
N ALA A 82 -4.79 -0.63 9.76
CA ALA A 82 -4.69 0.57 10.59
C ALA A 82 -3.25 0.88 10.97
N ASP A 83 -2.51 -0.13 11.41
CA ASP A 83 -1.10 0.02 11.79
C ASP A 83 -0.25 0.35 10.57
N PHE A 84 -0.52 -0.29 9.43
CA PHE A 84 0.19 0.03 8.20
C PHE A 84 0.00 1.49 7.80
N VAL A 85 -1.24 1.98 7.71
CA VAL A 85 -1.50 3.36 7.27
C VAL A 85 -0.83 4.35 8.22
N LYS A 86 -0.86 4.07 9.52
CA LYS A 86 -0.21 4.91 10.53
C LYS A 86 1.30 4.97 10.32
N GLU A 87 1.96 3.83 10.11
CA GLU A 87 3.39 3.77 9.86
C GLU A 87 3.75 4.37 8.50
N ALA A 88 2.96 4.12 7.48
CA ALA A 88 3.17 4.68 6.15
C ALA A 88 3.15 6.21 6.20
N LEU A 89 2.18 6.80 6.90
CA LEU A 89 2.07 8.25 7.03
C LEU A 89 3.08 8.85 8.03
N ARG A 90 3.80 8.03 8.76
CA ARG A 90 4.97 8.46 9.51
C ARG A 90 6.18 8.62 8.59
N VAL A 91 6.41 7.65 7.71
CA VAL A 91 7.61 7.63 6.86
C VAL A 91 7.43 8.39 5.54
N ALA A 92 6.20 8.75 5.19
CA ALA A 92 5.90 9.52 3.98
C ALA A 92 4.63 10.38 4.17
N PRO A 93 4.48 11.49 3.42
CA PRO A 93 3.27 12.29 3.50
C PRO A 93 2.06 11.64 2.81
N VAL A 94 2.28 10.64 1.97
CA VAL A 94 1.24 9.98 1.18
C VAL A 94 1.37 8.47 1.32
N ALA A 95 0.23 7.80 1.47
CA ALA A 95 0.15 6.35 1.49
C ALA A 95 -0.91 5.85 0.51
N TYR A 96 -0.65 4.69 -0.10
CA TYR A 96 -1.57 4.00 -0.99
C TYR A 96 -1.83 2.60 -0.48
N LEU A 97 -3.07 2.16 -0.58
CA LEU A 97 -3.46 0.79 -0.25
C LEU A 97 -4.28 0.23 -1.41
N MET A 98 -3.89 -0.94 -1.92
CA MET A 98 -4.67 -1.67 -2.91
C MET A 98 -5.32 -2.88 -2.24
N ALA A 99 -6.64 -2.90 -2.17
CA ALA A 99 -7.40 -3.93 -1.47
C ALA A 99 -8.85 -3.95 -1.96
N PRO A 100 -9.62 -5.01 -1.67
CA PRO A 100 -11.06 -5.02 -1.98
C PRO A 100 -11.92 -4.31 -0.92
N TRP A 101 -11.30 -3.64 0.04
CA TRP A 101 -11.99 -2.89 1.09
C TRP A 101 -11.39 -1.50 1.24
N LEU A 102 -12.18 -0.59 1.81
CA LEU A 102 -11.75 0.77 2.13
C LEU A 102 -11.49 0.89 3.63
N TYR A 103 -10.32 1.41 3.99
CA TYR A 103 -10.00 1.78 5.36
C TYR A 103 -10.17 3.29 5.54
N CYS A 104 -10.84 3.70 6.60
CA CYS A 104 -11.00 5.10 6.98
C CYS A 104 -10.72 5.28 8.46
N ALA A 105 -10.12 6.40 8.83
CA ALA A 105 -9.90 6.77 10.22
C ALA A 105 -9.94 8.29 10.39
N ALA A 106 -10.25 8.74 11.60
CA ALA A 106 -10.35 10.17 11.90
C ALA A 106 -9.00 10.89 11.85
N TRP A 107 -7.90 10.16 11.96
CA TRP A 107 -6.55 10.72 12.05
C TRP A 107 -5.82 10.81 10.70
N CYS A 108 -6.45 10.40 9.61
CA CYS A 108 -5.90 10.54 8.26
C CYS A 108 -7.02 10.90 7.29
N ASP A 109 -6.64 11.54 6.19
CA ASP A 109 -7.57 11.92 5.13
C ASP A 109 -7.49 10.91 3.99
N VAL A 110 -8.63 10.39 3.55
CA VAL A 110 -8.74 9.66 2.29
C VAL A 110 -8.93 10.70 1.20
N THR A 111 -7.91 10.91 0.39
CA THR A 111 -7.94 11.95 -0.64
C THR A 111 -8.53 11.47 -1.95
N ASN A 112 -8.34 10.19 -2.26
CA ASN A 112 -8.81 9.59 -3.49
C ASN A 112 -9.10 8.11 -3.27
N VAL A 113 -10.09 7.62 -4.00
CA VAL A 113 -10.35 6.18 -4.13
C VAL A 113 -10.64 5.92 -5.60
N TRP A 114 -9.81 5.08 -6.22
CA TRP A 114 -10.03 4.62 -7.59
C TRP A 114 -10.51 3.18 -7.54
N TYR A 115 -11.62 2.93 -8.20
CA TYR A 115 -12.29 1.63 -8.23
C TYR A 115 -12.17 1.03 -9.62
N ARG A 116 -11.87 -0.26 -9.68
CA ARG A 116 -11.87 -0.97 -10.94
C ARG A 116 -12.10 -2.46 -10.76
N GLU A 117 -12.79 -3.07 -11.72
CA GLU A 117 -12.91 -4.51 -11.83
C GLU A 117 -11.95 -5.00 -12.91
N PHE A 118 -11.31 -6.15 -12.66
CA PHE A 118 -10.38 -6.76 -13.61
C PHE A 118 -10.80 -8.20 -13.88
N PRO A 119 -10.72 -8.68 -15.15
CA PRO A 119 -10.99 -10.07 -15.47
C PRO A 119 -10.10 -11.01 -14.66
N GLY A 120 -10.70 -12.06 -14.11
CA GLY A 120 -9.96 -13.06 -13.33
C GLY A 120 -9.67 -12.68 -11.89
N VAL A 121 -10.02 -11.48 -11.47
CA VAL A 121 -9.92 -11.05 -10.07
C VAL A 121 -11.28 -11.21 -9.41
N TRP A 122 -11.31 -11.93 -8.28
CA TRP A 122 -12.56 -12.32 -7.61
C TRP A 122 -13.33 -11.18 -6.95
N ALA A 123 -12.67 -10.05 -6.74
CA ALA A 123 -13.28 -8.89 -6.09
C ALA A 123 -12.84 -7.60 -6.80
N PRO A 124 -13.60 -6.49 -6.66
CA PRO A 124 -13.16 -5.20 -7.18
C PRO A 124 -11.89 -4.74 -6.49
N VAL A 125 -11.08 -4.00 -7.24
CA VAL A 125 -9.85 -3.39 -6.71
C VAL A 125 -10.16 -1.95 -6.32
N LEU A 126 -9.89 -1.61 -5.07
CA LEU A 126 -9.86 -0.23 -4.60
C LEU A 126 -8.41 0.18 -4.40
N LEU A 127 -7.99 1.22 -5.10
CA LEU A 127 -6.72 1.88 -4.84
C LEU A 127 -7.04 3.15 -4.06
N SER A 128 -6.72 3.15 -2.77
CA SER A 128 -7.02 4.25 -1.86
C SER A 128 -5.76 5.06 -1.60
N ARG A 129 -5.89 6.37 -1.63
CA ARG A 129 -4.82 7.31 -1.35
C ARG A 129 -5.11 8.06 -0.06
N TYR A 130 -4.10 8.14 0.80
CA TYR A 130 -4.20 8.75 2.12
C TYR A 130 -3.17 9.86 2.28
N GLU A 131 -3.55 10.90 3.03
CA GLU A 131 -2.62 11.93 3.49
C GLU A 131 -2.80 12.15 4.99
N ARG A 132 -1.82 12.77 5.63
CA ARG A 132 -1.93 13.18 7.02
C ARG A 132 -3.06 14.19 7.14
N THR A 133 -3.85 14.08 8.20
CA THR A 133 -4.95 15.01 8.41
C THR A 133 -4.45 16.43 8.64
N ARG A 134 -5.21 17.41 8.15
CA ARG A 134 -4.92 18.84 8.32
C ARG A 134 -5.76 19.49 9.40
N GLN A 135 -6.58 18.75 10.10
CA GLN A 135 -7.55 19.31 11.03
C GLN A 135 -6.94 20.02 12.24
N LEU A 136 -5.68 19.83 12.47
CA LEU A 136 -4.98 20.27 13.68
C LEU A 136 -5.04 21.76 13.94
N VAL A 137 -5.30 22.55 12.93
CA VAL A 137 -5.24 23.99 12.97
C VAL A 137 -6.45 24.61 13.64
N LEU A 138 -7.45 23.80 13.98
CA LEU A 138 -8.69 24.27 14.55
C LEU A 138 -8.63 24.44 16.07
N ALA A 139 -7.51 24.23 16.63
CA ALA A 139 -7.34 24.38 18.07
C ALA A 139 -7.56 25.83 18.52
#